data_e34ba509a145379b22dbaebf8b7b08a1
#
_entry.id   e34ba509a145379b22dbaebf8b7b08a1
#
_cell.length_a   1.000
_cell.length_b   1.000
_cell.length_c   1.000
_cell.angle_alpha   90.00
_cell.angle_beta   90.00
_cell.angle_gamma   90.00
#
_symmetry.space_group_name_H-M   'P 1'
#
loop_
_entity.id
_entity.type
_entity.pdbx_description
1 polymer ?
#
loop_
_entity_poly.entity_id
_entity_poly.type
_entity_poly.pdbx_seq_one_letter_code
_entity_poly.pdbx_strand_id
1 'polypeptide(L)'
;ADRNKVPLSRYKTKSVLNLGISLNMYDSNLLDGTLPDELFDFVDEMLDYSLMNKLYFNGLRQIEEKYLTKLGKQIIEDPQQHFALIALALVHSDSKIYSDGMSLNFQKESFINYYRIQSQAKANNPTPFSVGIRTPHKQYDSCCLYSIGDDNNSIDVGMMTAQKATVAGAGVGVSLGRIRAKGKLFRKSGVHAGLLGYL
;
A
#
# COMPACT_ATOMS: atom_id res chain seq x y z
N ALA A 1 -14.78 13.96 -19.21
CA ALA A 1 -13.37 13.68 -18.96
C ALA A 1 -12.57 14.64 -19.83
N ASP A 2 -11.83 15.53 -19.21
CA ASP A 2 -11.03 16.54 -19.90
C ASP A 2 -9.85 15.86 -20.60
N ARG A 3 -9.97 15.67 -21.90
CA ARG A 3 -8.97 15.01 -22.76
C ARG A 3 -7.70 15.85 -22.96
N ASN A 4 -7.63 17.03 -22.37
CA ASN A 4 -6.51 17.98 -22.48
C ASN A 4 -5.48 17.87 -21.36
N LYS A 5 -5.61 16.91 -20.45
CA LYS A 5 -4.53 16.62 -19.49
C LYS A 5 -3.40 15.93 -20.26
N VAL A 6 -2.30 16.66 -20.43
CA VAL A 6 -1.05 16.15 -21.00
C VAL A 6 -0.70 14.84 -20.25
N PRO A 7 -0.56 13.70 -20.94
CA PRO A 7 -0.18 12.47 -20.28
C PRO A 7 1.17 12.70 -19.59
N LEU A 8 1.26 12.39 -18.30
CA LEU A 8 2.50 12.41 -17.51
C LEU A 8 3.58 11.47 -18.08
N SER A 9 3.22 10.59 -19.00
CA SER A 9 4.11 9.73 -19.82
C SER A 9 5.27 10.44 -20.54
N ARG A 10 5.33 11.76 -20.50
CA ARG A 10 6.46 12.56 -21.00
C ARG A 10 7.58 12.72 -19.97
N TYR A 11 7.37 12.40 -18.71
CA TYR A 11 8.39 12.55 -17.69
C TYR A 11 9.06 11.20 -17.42
N LYS A 12 10.40 11.20 -17.39
CA LYS A 12 11.18 10.03 -16.97
C LYS A 12 10.81 9.64 -15.54
N THR A 13 10.80 8.35 -15.24
CA THR A 13 10.48 7.79 -13.91
C THR A 13 11.32 8.44 -12.81
N LYS A 14 12.62 8.64 -13.03
CA LYS A 14 13.50 9.34 -12.08
C LYS A 14 13.06 10.79 -11.83
N SER A 15 12.55 11.48 -12.85
CA SER A 15 12.05 12.87 -12.70
C SER A 15 10.78 12.92 -11.85
N VAL A 16 9.87 11.95 -12.04
CA VAL A 16 8.67 11.80 -11.22
C VAL A 16 9.04 11.49 -9.77
N LEU A 17 10.01 10.60 -9.55
CA LEU A 17 10.52 10.28 -8.22
C LEU A 17 11.13 11.50 -7.54
N ASN A 18 12.00 12.26 -8.22
CA ASN A 18 12.58 13.49 -7.70
C ASN A 18 11.51 14.52 -7.32
N LEU A 19 10.51 14.72 -8.17
CA LEU A 19 9.39 15.62 -7.87
C LEU A 19 8.64 15.16 -6.63
N GLY A 20 8.29 13.88 -6.53
CA GLY A 20 7.59 13.32 -5.36
C GLY A 20 8.39 13.46 -4.07
N ILE A 21 9.71 13.27 -4.11
CA ILE A 21 10.62 13.48 -2.97
C ILE A 21 10.67 14.95 -2.58
N SER A 22 10.80 15.87 -3.52
CA SER A 22 10.81 17.32 -3.25
C SER A 22 9.51 17.81 -2.60
N LEU A 23 8.40 17.11 -2.85
CA LEU A 23 7.08 17.36 -2.27
C LEU A 23 6.82 16.56 -0.98
N ASN A 24 7.82 15.82 -0.48
CA ASN A 24 7.72 14.92 0.68
C ASN A 24 6.63 13.84 0.54
N MET A 25 6.38 13.42 -0.70
CA MET A 25 5.40 12.37 -1.05
C MET A 25 6.05 11.01 -1.21
N TYR A 26 7.31 10.97 -1.68
CA TYR A 26 8.06 9.74 -1.86
C TYR A 26 9.24 9.66 -0.88
N ASP A 27 9.67 8.44 -0.59
CA ASP A 27 10.80 8.16 0.31
C ASP A 27 12.12 8.55 -0.37
N SER A 28 12.84 9.49 0.24
CA SER A 28 14.14 9.94 -0.25
C SER A 28 15.21 8.83 -0.29
N ASN A 29 15.04 7.77 0.51
CA ASN A 29 15.93 6.61 0.49
C ASN A 29 15.95 5.89 -0.86
N LEU A 30 14.92 6.04 -1.70
CA LEU A 30 14.91 5.47 -3.05
C LEU A 30 15.98 6.09 -3.99
N LEU A 31 16.61 7.19 -3.57
CA LEU A 31 17.73 7.84 -4.28
C LEU A 31 19.03 7.87 -3.46
N ASP A 32 19.21 6.96 -2.52
CA ASP A 32 20.41 6.88 -1.67
C ASP A 32 21.66 6.29 -2.35
N GLY A 33 21.57 6.04 -3.66
CA GLY A 33 22.63 5.45 -4.47
C GLY A 33 22.56 3.92 -4.61
N THR A 34 21.64 3.26 -3.90
CA THR A 34 21.42 1.81 -4.04
C THR A 34 20.90 1.42 -5.43
N LEU A 35 20.08 2.30 -6.04
CA LEU A 35 19.57 2.14 -7.40
C LEU A 35 20.38 3.05 -8.34
N PRO A 36 21.21 2.48 -9.25
CA PRO A 36 22.03 3.26 -10.19
C PRO A 36 21.20 3.91 -11.30
N ASP A 37 21.72 4.95 -11.91
CA ASP A 37 21.04 5.72 -12.96
C ASP A 37 20.69 4.87 -14.18
N GLU A 38 21.53 3.94 -14.55
CA GLU A 38 21.34 2.99 -15.65
C GLU A 38 20.13 2.08 -15.42
N LEU A 39 19.75 1.86 -14.17
CA LEU A 39 18.52 1.14 -13.86
C LEU A 39 17.28 1.98 -14.18
N PHE A 40 17.29 3.29 -13.89
CA PHE A 40 16.16 4.17 -14.20
C PHE A 40 15.96 4.33 -15.71
N ASP A 41 17.05 4.44 -16.49
CA ASP A 41 16.93 4.47 -17.95
C ASP A 41 16.36 3.16 -18.49
N PHE A 42 16.79 2.01 -17.97
CA PHE A 42 16.23 0.71 -18.31
C PHE A 42 14.75 0.61 -17.93
N VAL A 43 14.35 1.13 -16.77
CA VAL A 43 12.93 1.15 -16.34
C VAL A 43 12.06 1.89 -17.34
N ASP A 44 12.48 3.09 -17.79
CA ASP A 44 11.73 3.90 -18.75
C ASP A 44 11.54 3.18 -20.10
N GLU A 45 12.52 2.39 -20.55
CA GLU A 45 12.41 1.56 -21.75
C GLU A 45 11.44 0.38 -21.58
N MET A 46 11.27 -0.12 -20.35
CA MET A 46 10.45 -1.28 -20.06
C MET A 46 8.96 -0.95 -19.80
N LEU A 47 8.58 0.33 -19.69
CA LEU A 47 7.20 0.74 -19.46
C LEU A 47 6.30 0.36 -20.66
N ASP A 48 5.32 -0.50 -20.42
CA ASP A 48 4.40 -0.97 -21.46
C ASP A 48 3.02 -0.32 -21.31
N TYR A 49 2.83 0.79 -21.98
CA TYR A 49 1.56 1.53 -22.00
C TYR A 49 0.42 0.79 -22.70
N SER A 50 0.72 -0.23 -23.53
CA SER A 50 -0.31 -1.05 -24.18
C SER A 50 -1.15 -1.83 -23.16
N LEU A 51 -0.60 -2.13 -21.98
CA LEU A 51 -1.29 -2.81 -20.91
C LEU A 51 -2.48 -2.00 -20.36
N MET A 52 -2.44 -0.67 -20.48
CA MET A 52 -3.55 0.20 -20.09
C MET A 52 -4.81 -0.04 -20.91
N ASN A 53 -4.66 -0.46 -22.17
CA ASN A 53 -5.79 -0.77 -23.06
C ASN A 53 -6.54 -2.05 -22.66
N LYS A 54 -5.92 -2.89 -21.80
CA LYS A 54 -6.52 -4.14 -21.29
C LYS A 54 -7.36 -3.90 -20.03
N LEU A 55 -7.24 -2.73 -19.42
CA LEU A 55 -8.02 -2.38 -18.22
C LEU A 55 -9.38 -1.83 -18.63
N TYR A 56 -10.44 -2.32 -17.99
CA TYR A 56 -11.76 -1.72 -18.12
C TYR A 56 -11.77 -0.30 -17.54
N PHE A 57 -12.66 0.54 -18.06
CA PHE A 57 -12.80 1.94 -17.63
C PHE A 57 -12.88 2.10 -16.09
N ASN A 58 -13.66 1.25 -15.43
CA ASN A 58 -13.78 1.28 -13.96
C ASN A 58 -12.48 0.92 -13.25
N GLY A 59 -11.67 -0.01 -13.80
CA GLY A 59 -10.36 -0.35 -13.26
C GLY A 59 -9.36 0.80 -13.37
N LEU A 60 -9.31 1.46 -14.52
CA LEU A 60 -8.50 2.66 -14.74
C LEU A 60 -8.88 3.78 -13.78
N ARG A 61 -10.18 4.04 -13.65
CA ARG A 61 -10.70 5.05 -12.74
C ARG A 61 -10.36 4.74 -11.27
N GLN A 62 -10.44 3.48 -10.88
CA GLN A 62 -10.06 3.06 -9.53
C GLN A 62 -8.56 3.27 -9.26
N ILE A 63 -7.70 2.95 -10.24
CA ILE A 63 -6.26 3.22 -10.14
C ILE A 63 -6.03 4.73 -9.98
N GLU A 64 -6.64 5.53 -10.84
CA GLU A 64 -6.53 6.98 -10.83
C GLU A 64 -7.02 7.60 -9.51
N GLU A 65 -8.14 7.15 -8.98
CA GLU A 65 -8.75 7.72 -7.77
C GLU A 65 -8.04 7.30 -6.47
N LYS A 66 -7.60 6.02 -6.38
CA LYS A 66 -7.15 5.42 -5.11
C LYS A 66 -5.64 5.24 -5.00
N TYR A 67 -4.94 5.00 -6.11
CA TYR A 67 -3.56 4.51 -6.06
C TYR A 67 -2.53 5.52 -6.55
N LEU A 68 -2.87 6.36 -7.57
CA LEU A 68 -1.92 7.33 -8.10
C LEU A 68 -1.69 8.48 -7.11
N THR A 69 -0.43 8.88 -7.01
CA THR A 69 -0.02 10.00 -6.15
C THR A 69 -0.53 11.32 -6.74
N LYS A 70 -1.09 12.15 -5.89
CA LYS A 70 -1.73 13.44 -6.26
C LYS A 70 -1.21 14.58 -5.42
N LEU A 71 -0.95 15.70 -6.07
CA LEU A 71 -0.76 17.00 -5.42
C LEU A 71 -2.08 17.79 -5.54
N GLY A 72 -2.88 17.80 -4.49
CA GLY A 72 -4.24 18.31 -4.55
C GLY A 72 -5.10 17.52 -5.54
N LYS A 73 -5.49 18.14 -6.66
CA LYS A 73 -6.24 17.47 -7.75
C LYS A 73 -5.37 16.98 -8.90
N GLN A 74 -4.09 17.33 -8.90
CA GLN A 74 -3.17 17.00 -9.99
C GLN A 74 -2.49 15.66 -9.71
N ILE A 75 -2.59 14.72 -10.65
CA ILE A 75 -1.88 13.45 -10.64
C ILE A 75 -0.44 13.70 -11.07
N ILE A 76 0.55 13.18 -10.33
CA ILE A 76 1.98 13.38 -10.60
C ILE A 76 2.68 12.17 -11.19
N GLU A 77 2.01 11.03 -11.27
CA GLU A 77 2.51 9.78 -11.87
C GLU A 77 1.43 9.14 -12.74
N ASP A 78 1.80 8.44 -13.79
CA ASP A 78 0.86 7.61 -14.54
C ASP A 78 0.79 6.17 -13.97
N PRO A 79 -0.20 5.35 -14.41
CA PRO A 79 -0.34 4.00 -13.88
C PRO A 79 0.87 3.09 -14.12
N GLN A 80 1.60 3.25 -15.24
CA GLN A 80 2.78 2.42 -15.50
C GLN A 80 3.96 2.87 -14.61
N GLN A 81 4.11 4.17 -14.40
CA GLN A 81 5.07 4.72 -13.44
C GLN A 81 4.74 4.31 -12.01
N HIS A 82 3.46 4.24 -11.64
CA HIS A 82 3.02 3.70 -10.35
C HIS A 82 3.54 2.28 -10.12
N PHE A 83 3.32 1.37 -11.08
CA PHE A 83 3.82 -0.01 -10.97
C PHE A 83 5.35 -0.07 -10.98
N ALA A 84 5.99 0.77 -11.78
CA ALA A 84 7.45 0.85 -11.84
C ALA A 84 8.06 1.34 -10.52
N LEU A 85 7.47 2.36 -9.90
CA LEU A 85 7.94 2.88 -8.61
C LEU A 85 7.76 1.88 -7.47
N ILE A 86 6.69 1.07 -7.49
CA ILE A 86 6.53 -0.04 -6.55
C ILE A 86 7.62 -1.09 -6.77
N ALA A 87 7.86 -1.47 -8.02
CA ALA A 87 8.90 -2.45 -8.38
C ALA A 87 10.30 -1.95 -7.98
N LEU A 88 10.61 -0.67 -8.22
CA LEU A 88 11.88 -0.05 -7.80
C LEU A 88 12.03 -0.04 -6.26
N ALA A 89 10.96 0.23 -5.52
CA ALA A 89 11.00 0.19 -4.07
C ALA A 89 11.26 -1.23 -3.54
N LEU A 90 10.74 -2.26 -4.20
CA LEU A 90 11.05 -3.66 -3.88
C LEU A 90 12.50 -4.00 -4.20
N VAL A 91 13.01 -3.64 -5.38
CA VAL A 91 14.42 -3.85 -5.76
C VAL A 91 15.36 -3.12 -4.79
N HIS A 92 15.04 -1.90 -4.40
CA HIS A 92 15.79 -1.16 -3.39
C HIS A 92 15.83 -1.91 -2.06
N SER A 93 14.67 -2.41 -1.59
CA SER A 93 14.56 -3.18 -0.36
C SER A 93 15.39 -4.46 -0.40
N ASP A 94 15.27 -5.22 -1.50
CA ASP A 94 16.05 -6.45 -1.70
C ASP A 94 17.55 -6.16 -1.72
N SER A 95 17.97 -5.09 -2.42
CA SER A 95 19.38 -4.70 -2.49
C SER A 95 19.99 -4.39 -1.11
N LYS A 96 19.17 -3.96 -0.14
CA LYS A 96 19.61 -3.71 1.25
C LYS A 96 19.76 -4.99 2.08
N ILE A 97 19.12 -6.10 1.67
CA ILE A 97 19.23 -7.38 2.38
C ILE A 97 20.57 -8.06 2.06
N TYR A 98 21.10 -7.85 0.87
CA TYR A 98 22.39 -8.42 0.47
C TYR A 98 23.55 -7.56 0.99
N SER A 99 24.51 -8.17 1.71
CA SER A 99 25.65 -7.48 2.30
C SER A 99 26.52 -6.73 1.27
N ASP A 100 26.64 -7.30 0.07
CA ASP A 100 27.44 -6.74 -1.03
C ASP A 100 26.58 -5.97 -2.05
N GLY A 101 25.30 -5.78 -1.74
CA GLY A 101 24.34 -5.21 -2.66
C GLY A 101 23.96 -6.17 -3.80
N MET A 102 23.07 -5.72 -4.67
CA MET A 102 22.69 -6.46 -5.89
C MET A 102 23.43 -5.88 -7.11
N SER A 103 23.95 -6.77 -7.98
CA SER A 103 24.49 -6.32 -9.28
C SER A 103 23.40 -5.68 -10.13
N LEU A 104 23.78 -4.74 -11.03
CA LEU A 104 22.84 -4.08 -11.93
C LEU A 104 21.99 -5.07 -12.76
N ASN A 105 22.58 -6.15 -13.24
CA ASN A 105 21.87 -7.16 -14.01
C ASN A 105 20.81 -7.86 -13.15
N PHE A 106 21.12 -8.16 -11.91
CA PHE A 106 20.16 -8.79 -10.99
C PHE A 106 19.06 -7.80 -10.57
N GLN A 107 19.38 -6.52 -10.38
CA GLN A 107 18.38 -5.47 -10.16
C GLN A 107 17.42 -5.33 -11.34
N LYS A 108 17.92 -5.37 -12.59
CA LYS A 108 17.10 -5.33 -13.81
C LYS A 108 16.17 -6.53 -13.92
N GLU A 109 16.67 -7.73 -13.65
CA GLU A 109 15.86 -8.96 -13.65
C GLU A 109 14.76 -8.92 -12.58
N SER A 110 15.11 -8.55 -11.35
CA SER A 110 14.16 -8.40 -10.25
C SER A 110 13.10 -7.33 -10.57
N PHE A 111 13.51 -6.20 -11.13
CA PHE A 111 12.59 -5.16 -11.59
C PHE A 111 11.58 -5.70 -12.61
N ILE A 112 12.04 -6.40 -13.65
CA ILE A 112 11.17 -6.99 -14.68
C ILE A 112 10.12 -7.90 -14.03
N ASN A 113 10.54 -8.74 -13.09
CA ASN A 113 9.67 -9.68 -12.42
C ASN A 113 8.60 -8.96 -11.60
N TYR A 114 8.99 -8.02 -10.74
CA TYR A 114 8.06 -7.25 -9.92
C TYR A 114 7.11 -6.39 -10.76
N TYR A 115 7.64 -5.68 -11.76
CA TYR A 115 6.83 -4.85 -12.63
C TYR A 115 5.80 -5.66 -13.45
N ARG A 116 6.21 -6.77 -14.06
CA ARG A 116 5.32 -7.61 -14.87
C ARG A 116 4.22 -8.27 -14.06
N ILE A 117 4.50 -8.70 -12.85
CA ILE A 117 3.49 -9.32 -11.98
C ILE A 117 2.37 -8.32 -11.68
N GLN A 118 2.71 -7.06 -11.45
CA GLN A 118 1.76 -6.01 -11.08
C GLN A 118 1.08 -5.39 -12.31
N SER A 119 1.85 -4.94 -13.30
CA SER A 119 1.33 -4.27 -14.49
C SER A 119 0.45 -5.17 -15.35
N GLN A 120 0.66 -6.49 -15.31
CA GLN A 120 -0.16 -7.49 -16.00
C GLN A 120 -1.31 -8.04 -15.13
N ALA A 121 -1.54 -7.45 -13.94
CA ALA A 121 -2.57 -7.87 -12.99
C ALA A 121 -2.51 -9.38 -12.62
N LYS A 122 -1.30 -9.97 -12.60
CA LYS A 122 -1.09 -11.36 -12.16
C LYS A 122 -1.16 -11.51 -10.65
N ALA A 123 -0.82 -10.45 -9.92
CA ALA A 123 -1.00 -10.35 -8.48
C ALA A 123 -1.57 -8.98 -8.14
N ASN A 124 -2.35 -8.92 -7.08
CA ASN A 124 -2.92 -7.70 -6.53
C ASN A 124 -2.38 -7.47 -5.12
N ASN A 125 -1.77 -6.32 -4.91
CA ASN A 125 -1.25 -5.96 -3.60
C ASN A 125 -2.36 -5.36 -2.73
N PRO A 126 -2.25 -5.48 -1.39
CA PRO A 126 -3.10 -4.71 -0.48
C PRO A 126 -2.98 -3.21 -0.77
N THR A 127 -4.09 -2.48 -0.67
CA THR A 127 -4.10 -1.03 -0.94
C THR A 127 -3.03 -0.26 -0.16
N PRO A 128 -2.83 -0.46 1.17
CA PRO A 128 -1.78 0.25 1.92
C PRO A 128 -0.38 -0.04 1.40
N PHE A 129 -0.10 -1.26 0.95
CA PHE A 129 1.18 -1.59 0.34
C PHE A 129 1.38 -0.83 -0.97
N SER A 130 0.40 -0.89 -1.89
CA SER A 130 0.48 -0.21 -3.19
C SER A 130 0.68 1.29 -3.07
N VAL A 131 0.03 1.92 -2.08
CA VAL A 131 0.15 3.38 -1.87
C VAL A 131 1.39 3.72 -1.05
N GLY A 132 1.74 2.88 -0.06
CA GLY A 132 2.70 3.21 0.99
C GLY A 132 4.16 2.86 0.69
N ILE A 133 4.44 1.80 -0.10
CA ILE A 133 5.81 1.26 -0.20
C ILE A 133 6.85 2.26 -0.71
N ARG A 134 6.44 3.18 -1.58
CA ARG A 134 7.29 4.22 -2.14
C ARG A 134 7.28 5.53 -1.36
N THR A 135 6.53 5.58 -0.25
CA THR A 135 6.35 6.78 0.58
C THR A 135 7.07 6.65 1.92
N PRO A 136 7.25 7.74 2.67
CA PRO A 136 7.76 7.67 4.04
C PRO A 136 6.86 6.86 4.99
N HIS A 137 5.58 6.70 4.67
CA HIS A 137 4.63 5.91 5.45
C HIS A 137 4.75 4.43 5.11
N LYS A 138 5.35 3.67 6.02
CA LYS A 138 5.62 2.23 5.87
C LYS A 138 4.51 1.36 6.50
N GLN A 139 3.26 1.77 6.41
CA GLN A 139 2.10 1.00 6.90
C GLN A 139 1.55 0.14 5.77
N TYR A 140 1.75 -1.16 5.83
CA TYR A 140 1.40 -2.08 4.73
C TYR A 140 0.21 -2.97 5.02
N ASP A 141 -0.20 -3.10 6.30
CA ASP A 141 -1.30 -3.95 6.70
C ASP A 141 -2.65 -3.29 6.42
N SER A 142 -3.52 -4.03 5.73
CA SER A 142 -4.87 -3.58 5.40
C SER A 142 -5.93 -4.11 6.36
N CYS A 143 -5.63 -5.18 7.11
CA CYS A 143 -6.58 -5.87 7.96
C CYS A 143 -5.94 -6.26 9.29
N CYS A 144 -6.61 -5.90 10.39
CA CYS A 144 -6.21 -6.27 11.73
C CYS A 144 -7.26 -7.22 12.32
N LEU A 145 -6.83 -8.42 12.75
CA LEU A 145 -7.69 -9.40 13.39
C LEU A 145 -7.25 -9.59 14.85
N TYR A 146 -8.19 -9.50 15.77
CA TYR A 146 -7.89 -9.75 17.17
C TYR A 146 -9.11 -10.31 17.93
N SER A 147 -8.87 -10.82 19.13
CA SER A 147 -9.89 -11.40 20.00
C SER A 147 -9.98 -10.59 21.28
N ILE A 148 -11.20 -10.30 21.69
CA ILE A 148 -11.50 -9.61 22.95
C ILE A 148 -11.76 -10.65 24.04
N GLY A 149 -11.22 -10.39 25.26
CA GLY A 149 -11.51 -11.17 26.46
C GLY A 149 -12.86 -10.82 27.07
N ASP A 150 -13.21 -11.53 28.16
CA ASP A 150 -14.51 -11.43 28.83
C ASP A 150 -14.48 -10.47 30.04
N ASP A 151 -13.57 -9.54 30.06
CA ASP A 151 -13.43 -8.50 31.09
C ASP A 151 -13.55 -7.11 30.48
N ASN A 152 -14.02 -6.13 31.26
CA ASN A 152 -14.24 -4.77 30.78
C ASN A 152 -13.00 -4.12 30.20
N ASN A 153 -11.84 -4.32 30.82
CA ASN A 153 -10.60 -3.74 30.34
C ASN A 153 -10.21 -4.27 28.94
N SER A 154 -10.37 -5.59 28.72
CA SER A 154 -10.14 -6.20 27.42
C SER A 154 -11.10 -5.68 26.37
N ILE A 155 -12.37 -5.47 26.73
CA ILE A 155 -13.40 -4.92 25.84
C ILE A 155 -13.07 -3.47 25.49
N ASP A 156 -12.77 -2.64 26.47
CA ASP A 156 -12.44 -1.22 26.25
C ASP A 156 -11.20 -1.05 25.38
N VAL A 157 -10.13 -1.79 25.66
CA VAL A 157 -8.90 -1.79 24.84
C VAL A 157 -9.19 -2.29 23.43
N GLY A 158 -10.01 -3.32 23.29
CA GLY A 158 -10.41 -3.85 22.00
C GLY A 158 -11.18 -2.83 21.16
N MET A 159 -12.14 -2.13 21.75
CA MET A 159 -12.91 -1.07 21.06
C MET A 159 -12.01 0.10 20.66
N MET A 160 -11.14 0.56 21.57
CA MET A 160 -10.17 1.63 21.26
C MET A 160 -9.21 1.23 20.13
N THR A 161 -8.76 -0.01 20.12
CA THR A 161 -7.88 -0.55 19.06
C THR A 161 -8.60 -0.57 17.72
N ALA A 162 -9.87 -1.04 17.70
CA ALA A 162 -10.70 -1.02 16.49
C ALA A 162 -10.84 0.38 15.91
N GLN A 163 -11.17 1.34 16.77
CA GLN A 163 -11.32 2.74 16.36
C GLN A 163 -10.04 3.30 15.77
N LYS A 164 -8.90 3.13 16.44
CA LYS A 164 -7.59 3.62 15.95
C LYS A 164 -7.19 2.97 14.63
N ALA A 165 -7.38 1.66 14.49
CA ALA A 165 -7.07 0.96 13.24
C ALA A 165 -7.95 1.43 12.08
N THR A 166 -9.25 1.63 12.33
CA THR A 166 -10.19 2.15 11.32
C THR A 166 -9.84 3.57 10.90
N VAL A 167 -9.47 4.44 11.84
CA VAL A 167 -9.00 5.81 11.53
C VAL A 167 -7.70 5.78 10.71
N ALA A 168 -6.83 4.82 10.94
CA ALA A 168 -5.62 4.60 10.14
C ALA A 168 -5.90 3.96 8.76
N GLY A 169 -7.17 3.66 8.43
CA GLY A 169 -7.58 3.10 7.14
C GLY A 169 -7.52 1.57 7.06
N ALA A 170 -7.31 0.88 8.17
CA ALA A 170 -7.32 -0.58 8.21
C ALA A 170 -8.73 -1.15 8.38
N GLY A 171 -9.01 -2.28 7.72
CA GLY A 171 -10.16 -3.12 8.04
C GLY A 171 -9.95 -3.83 9.39
N VAL A 172 -11.00 -3.98 10.19
CA VAL A 172 -10.90 -4.59 11.51
C VAL A 172 -11.88 -5.76 11.63
N GLY A 173 -11.36 -6.92 12.00
CA GLY A 173 -12.15 -8.08 12.39
C GLY A 173 -11.95 -8.39 13.87
N VAL A 174 -13.05 -8.45 14.63
CA VAL A 174 -13.01 -8.69 16.07
C VAL A 174 -13.69 -10.00 16.40
N SER A 175 -12.97 -10.92 17.05
CA SER A 175 -13.55 -12.13 17.59
C SER A 175 -14.12 -11.86 18.98
N LEU A 176 -15.42 -12.06 19.12
CA LEU A 176 -16.19 -11.88 20.36
C LEU A 176 -16.51 -13.21 21.06
N GLY A 177 -15.97 -14.32 20.55
CA GLY A 177 -16.29 -15.68 21.03
C GLY A 177 -15.86 -15.97 22.47
N ARG A 178 -15.04 -15.13 23.10
CA ARG A 178 -14.63 -15.26 24.49
C ARG A 178 -15.59 -14.59 25.47
N ILE A 179 -16.47 -13.71 25.00
CA ILE A 179 -17.43 -13.03 25.86
C ILE A 179 -18.49 -14.05 26.30
N ARG A 180 -18.75 -14.08 27.61
CA ARG A 180 -19.73 -15.01 28.19
C ARG A 180 -21.15 -14.77 27.68
N ALA A 181 -21.93 -15.83 27.62
CA ALA A 181 -23.31 -15.78 27.15
C ALA A 181 -24.19 -15.00 28.13
N LYS A 182 -25.30 -14.47 27.60
CA LYS A 182 -26.39 -13.90 28.44
C LYS A 182 -26.86 -14.93 29.46
N GLY A 183 -27.12 -14.47 30.70
CA GLY A 183 -27.57 -15.30 31.81
C GLY A 183 -26.46 -15.95 32.62
N LYS A 184 -25.18 -15.85 32.22
CA LYS A 184 -24.06 -16.32 33.06
C LYS A 184 -23.85 -15.39 34.25
N LEU A 185 -23.44 -15.96 35.38
CA LEU A 185 -23.16 -15.19 36.60
C LEU A 185 -22.03 -14.19 36.36
N PHE A 186 -22.27 -12.96 36.78
CA PHE A 186 -21.31 -11.87 36.77
C PHE A 186 -21.21 -11.32 38.19
N ARG A 187 -20.05 -11.44 38.80
CA ARG A 187 -19.86 -11.18 40.24
C ARG A 187 -20.72 -12.09 41.12
N LYS A 188 -20.90 -11.77 42.40
CA LYS A 188 -21.62 -12.62 43.36
C LYS A 188 -23.15 -12.67 43.15
N SER A 189 -23.74 -11.69 42.48
CA SER A 189 -25.23 -11.57 42.38
C SER A 189 -25.74 -10.98 41.08
N GLY A 190 -24.88 -10.70 40.10
CA GLY A 190 -25.28 -10.13 38.80
C GLY A 190 -25.40 -11.18 37.71
N VAL A 191 -26.19 -10.87 36.69
CA VAL A 191 -26.36 -11.71 35.50
C VAL A 191 -25.83 -10.92 34.31
N HIS A 192 -24.97 -11.54 33.49
CA HIS A 192 -24.37 -10.92 32.33
C HIS A 192 -25.41 -10.70 31.21
N ALA A 193 -25.42 -9.51 30.61
CA ALA A 193 -26.34 -9.16 29.52
C ALA A 193 -26.04 -9.87 28.19
N GLY A 194 -24.86 -10.51 28.11
CA GLY A 194 -24.36 -11.11 26.87
C GLY A 194 -23.75 -10.06 25.94
N LEU A 195 -23.44 -10.47 24.71
CA LEU A 195 -22.78 -9.64 23.71
C LEU A 195 -23.61 -8.41 23.30
N LEU A 196 -24.95 -8.55 23.25
CA LEU A 196 -25.83 -7.46 22.83
C LEU A 196 -25.79 -6.21 23.73
N GLY A 197 -25.24 -6.33 24.93
CA GLY A 197 -25.02 -5.17 25.81
C GLY A 197 -23.84 -4.28 25.40
N TYR A 198 -22.99 -4.73 24.45
CA TYR A 198 -21.80 -4.03 23.98
C TYR A 198 -21.90 -3.58 22.49
N LEU A 199 -22.96 -3.98 21.79
CA LEU A 199 -23.29 -3.56 20.43
C LEU A 199 -24.29 -2.40 20.44
#